data_8fd94e6660a4cddce26ff3e0ac0e95b2
#
_entry.id   8fd94e6660a4cddce26ff3e0ac0e95b2
#
_cell.length_a   1.000
_cell.length_b   1.000
_cell.length_c   1.000
_cell.angle_alpha   90.00
_cell.angle_beta   90.00
_cell.angle_gamma   90.00
#
_symmetry.space_group_name_H-M   'P 1'
#
loop_
_entity.id
_entity.type
_entity.pdbx_description
1 polymer ?
#
loop_
_entity_poly.entity_id
_entity_poly.type
_entity_poly.pdbx_seq_one_letter_code
_entity_poly.pdbx_strand_id
1 'polypeptide(L)'
;MVGIHASTPDAVLDALFLPLSDGSLRLSSDARVLFLRARDGFRLREVARRDWLCEQSFRPFAETLMRSGLNVGDAADDARFDLVLVLPPRQRDEARALFARAAQHADGGGIVLACVPNAEGAKSAQVDLTALLGTVSHVSKHKCRVFWGVSQSSTRDAFLQSSWLAFDRPQLNAAGYLSQPGLFAWDRVDTASALLAMHLPDDLRGHVADFGAGYGYLASQIVARCPHVSSIDLYEAEARALEPARLNMQRAIRESGRVVAFDVHWHDITTGIDQRYDAVVSNPPFHQGRADLPDLGRAFIARAANALVSHGRLLLVANRHLPYEGTLAAHFEQVHAVIEQDGFKVIEATGVRV
;
A
#
# COMPACT_ATOMS: atom_id res chain seq x y z
N MET A 1 24.37 12.39 23.06
CA MET A 1 24.77 11.11 22.44
C MET A 1 23.48 10.45 21.91
N VAL A 2 23.24 10.58 20.62
CA VAL A 2 22.07 9.97 19.95
C VAL A 2 22.42 8.50 19.76
N GLY A 3 21.64 7.62 20.40
CA GLY A 3 21.82 6.17 20.28
C GLY A 3 21.65 5.74 18.83
N ILE A 4 22.68 5.14 18.27
CA ILE A 4 22.64 4.44 16.99
C ILE A 4 21.73 3.22 17.22
N HIS A 5 20.45 3.32 16.84
CA HIS A 5 19.63 2.13 16.68
C HIS A 5 20.30 1.26 15.63
N ALA A 6 20.93 0.18 16.05
CA ALA A 6 21.39 -0.87 15.16
C ALA A 6 20.18 -1.35 14.38
N SER A 7 20.08 -0.97 13.10
CA SER A 7 19.01 -1.43 12.22
C SER A 7 19.08 -2.94 12.12
N THR A 8 17.97 -3.62 12.39
CA THR A 8 17.85 -5.05 12.18
C THR A 8 18.33 -5.39 10.77
N PRO A 9 19.21 -6.38 10.56
CA PRO A 9 19.69 -6.72 9.24
C PRO A 9 18.52 -7.02 8.29
N ASP A 10 18.43 -6.32 7.18
CA ASP A 10 17.43 -6.60 6.13
C ASP A 10 18.05 -7.58 5.13
N ALA A 11 17.80 -8.86 5.34
CA ALA A 11 18.33 -9.94 4.51
C ALA A 11 17.97 -9.78 3.01
N VAL A 12 16.86 -9.11 2.69
CA VAL A 12 16.44 -8.88 1.29
C VAL A 12 17.28 -7.78 0.66
N LEU A 13 17.52 -6.68 1.36
CA LEU A 13 18.41 -5.62 0.87
C LEU A 13 19.87 -6.09 0.82
N ASP A 14 20.33 -6.82 1.85
CA ASP A 14 21.67 -7.43 1.84
C ASP A 14 21.88 -8.34 0.63
N ALA A 15 20.87 -9.13 0.27
CA ALA A 15 20.92 -9.98 -0.91
C ALA A 15 20.83 -9.17 -2.21
N LEU A 16 19.91 -8.18 -2.31
CA LEU A 16 19.71 -7.37 -3.50
C LEU A 16 20.99 -6.70 -3.98
N PHE A 17 21.79 -6.15 -3.05
CA PHE A 17 23.01 -5.43 -3.35
C PHE A 17 24.25 -6.33 -3.53
N LEU A 18 24.13 -7.64 -3.32
CA LEU A 18 25.23 -8.57 -3.45
C LEU A 18 25.93 -8.53 -4.83
N PRO A 19 25.21 -8.57 -5.99
CA PRO A 19 25.86 -8.55 -7.30
C PRO A 19 26.67 -7.27 -7.57
N LEU A 20 26.32 -6.16 -6.94
CA LEU A 20 27.08 -4.90 -7.03
C LEU A 20 28.32 -4.94 -6.14
N SER A 21 28.24 -5.58 -4.96
CA SER A 21 29.35 -5.64 -4.00
C SER A 21 30.39 -6.69 -4.34
N ASP A 22 30.02 -7.82 -4.97
CA ASP A 22 30.92 -8.90 -5.36
C ASP A 22 31.51 -8.73 -6.78
N GLY A 23 31.07 -7.67 -7.49
CA GLY A 23 31.54 -7.35 -8.83
C GLY A 23 30.90 -8.15 -9.98
N SER A 24 29.88 -8.97 -9.69
CA SER A 24 29.06 -9.66 -10.71
C SER A 24 28.34 -8.68 -11.63
N LEU A 25 27.95 -7.51 -11.08
CA LEU A 25 27.44 -6.35 -11.82
C LEU A 25 28.34 -5.13 -11.54
N ARG A 26 28.79 -4.50 -12.61
CA ARG A 26 29.58 -3.26 -12.51
C ARG A 26 28.77 -2.10 -13.03
N LEU A 27 28.64 -1.06 -12.21
CA LEU A 27 28.03 0.20 -12.59
C LEU A 27 29.12 1.26 -12.81
N SER A 28 28.93 2.12 -13.80
CA SER A 28 29.74 3.31 -13.95
C SER A 28 29.51 4.29 -12.79
N SER A 29 30.45 5.19 -12.56
CA SER A 29 30.33 6.20 -11.49
C SER A 29 29.19 7.19 -11.70
N ASP A 30 28.71 7.33 -12.92
CA ASP A 30 27.63 8.21 -13.37
C ASP A 30 26.32 7.48 -13.70
N ALA A 31 26.25 6.15 -13.44
CA ALA A 31 25.05 5.35 -13.71
C ALA A 31 23.82 5.91 -13.00
N ARG A 32 22.76 6.10 -13.76
CA ARG A 32 21.43 6.47 -13.24
C ARG A 32 20.73 5.25 -12.72
N VAL A 33 20.19 5.33 -11.49
CA VAL A 33 19.53 4.19 -10.82
C VAL A 33 18.12 4.58 -10.39
N LEU A 34 17.17 3.71 -10.72
CA LEU A 34 15.81 3.73 -10.21
C LEU A 34 15.59 2.54 -9.28
N PHE A 35 14.94 2.76 -8.15
CA PHE A 35 14.59 1.70 -7.22
C PHE A 35 13.06 1.65 -7.01
N LEU A 36 12.40 0.71 -7.69
CA LEU A 36 10.95 0.48 -7.61
C LEU A 36 10.58 -0.29 -6.32
N ARG A 37 9.56 0.18 -5.62
CA ARG A 37 9.17 -0.28 -4.29
C ARG A 37 10.34 -0.25 -3.29
N ALA A 38 11.10 0.82 -3.35
CA ALA A 38 12.27 1.01 -2.51
C ALA A 38 11.93 0.87 -1.02
N ARG A 39 12.85 0.30 -0.25
CA ARG A 39 12.75 0.19 1.19
C ARG A 39 14.05 0.68 1.81
N ASP A 40 13.93 1.50 2.86
CA ASP A 40 15.09 1.99 3.58
C ASP A 40 15.84 0.86 4.31
N GLY A 41 17.15 0.97 4.36
CA GLY A 41 18.02 0.04 5.08
C GLY A 41 19.49 0.42 4.97
N PHE A 42 20.29 -0.19 5.85
CA PHE A 42 21.72 0.11 5.94
C PHE A 42 22.43 -0.01 4.58
N ARG A 43 22.20 -1.11 3.85
CA ARG A 43 22.84 -1.34 2.55
C ARG A 43 22.44 -0.32 1.50
N LEU A 44 21.19 0.08 1.45
CA LEU A 44 20.78 1.13 0.51
C LEU A 44 21.50 2.44 0.82
N ARG A 45 21.53 2.86 2.09
CA ARG A 45 22.20 4.10 2.50
C ARG A 45 23.71 4.09 2.29
N GLU A 46 24.33 2.90 2.35
CA GLU A 46 25.77 2.73 2.10
C GLU A 46 26.14 2.91 0.61
N VAL A 47 25.27 2.45 -0.31
CA VAL A 47 25.58 2.42 -1.75
C VAL A 47 24.87 3.49 -2.56
N ALA A 48 23.71 3.99 -2.09
CA ALA A 48 22.91 4.96 -2.82
C ALA A 48 23.63 6.31 -2.95
N ARG A 49 23.58 6.88 -4.12
CA ARG A 49 24.02 8.24 -4.41
C ARG A 49 22.82 9.19 -4.43
N ARG A 50 23.06 10.50 -4.33
CA ARG A 50 22.00 11.51 -4.27
C ARG A 50 21.10 11.55 -5.49
N ASP A 51 21.60 11.09 -6.63
CA ASP A 51 20.89 11.02 -7.91
C ASP A 51 20.10 9.73 -8.13
N TRP A 52 20.20 8.75 -7.20
CA TRP A 52 19.35 7.57 -7.25
C TRP A 52 17.92 7.95 -6.92
N LEU A 53 16.98 7.51 -7.76
CA LEU A 53 15.56 7.76 -7.54
C LEU A 53 14.90 6.54 -6.89
N CYS A 54 14.27 6.75 -5.75
CA CYS A 54 13.51 5.73 -5.02
C CYS A 54 12.02 5.96 -5.23
N GLU A 55 11.32 5.04 -5.87
CA GLU A 55 9.86 5.04 -5.90
C GLU A 55 9.29 4.21 -4.75
N GLN A 56 8.32 4.77 -4.06
CA GLN A 56 7.60 4.06 -3.00
C GLN A 56 6.18 4.61 -2.84
N SER A 57 5.19 3.76 -3.10
CA SER A 57 3.77 4.11 -3.02
C SER A 57 3.18 3.98 -1.61
N PHE A 58 3.81 3.19 -0.72
CA PHE A 58 3.35 3.03 0.65
C PHE A 58 3.94 4.13 1.55
N ARG A 59 3.10 5.03 2.04
CA ARG A 59 3.48 6.26 2.77
C ARG A 59 4.48 6.05 3.90
N PRO A 60 4.31 5.07 4.82
CA PRO A 60 5.28 4.82 5.89
C PRO A 60 6.69 4.54 5.40
N PHE A 61 6.84 3.80 4.29
CA PHE A 61 8.14 3.51 3.70
C PHE A 61 8.71 4.70 2.94
N ALA A 62 7.88 5.44 2.21
CA ALA A 62 8.29 6.66 1.53
C ALA A 62 8.85 7.70 2.53
N GLU A 63 8.17 7.93 3.64
CA GLU A 63 8.63 8.84 4.69
C GLU A 63 9.92 8.39 5.35
N THR A 64 10.11 7.08 5.52
CA THR A 64 11.36 6.53 6.08
C THR A 64 12.54 6.77 5.13
N LEU A 65 12.35 6.56 3.83
CA LEU A 65 13.35 6.88 2.80
C LEU A 65 13.71 8.38 2.81
N MET A 66 12.70 9.27 2.83
CA MET A 66 12.90 10.72 2.88
C MET A 66 13.67 11.15 4.12
N ARG A 67 13.31 10.62 5.30
CA ARG A 67 14.02 10.89 6.57
C ARG A 67 15.46 10.43 6.56
N SER A 68 15.79 9.41 5.78
CA SER A 68 17.15 8.92 5.56
C SER A 68 17.92 9.73 4.51
N GLY A 69 17.34 10.80 3.97
CA GLY A 69 17.97 11.70 3.01
C GLY A 69 18.05 11.12 1.58
N LEU A 70 17.28 10.08 1.29
CA LEU A 70 17.18 9.50 -0.05
C LEU A 70 16.23 10.32 -0.92
N ASN A 71 16.50 10.35 -2.23
CA ASN A 71 15.65 11.02 -3.20
C ASN A 71 14.43 10.14 -3.51
N VAL A 72 13.23 10.59 -3.09
CA VAL A 72 11.98 9.85 -3.25
C VAL A 72 11.05 10.62 -4.18
N GLY A 73 10.55 9.93 -5.21
CA GLY A 73 9.64 10.51 -6.20
C GLY A 73 9.32 9.50 -7.30
N ASP A 74 8.49 9.91 -8.24
CA ASP A 74 8.09 9.08 -9.37
C ASP A 74 9.01 9.34 -10.56
N ALA A 75 9.40 8.28 -11.27
CA ALA A 75 10.12 8.41 -12.52
C ALA A 75 9.18 8.88 -13.64
N ALA A 76 9.62 9.87 -14.43
CA ALA A 76 8.88 10.24 -15.64
C ALA A 76 8.84 9.05 -16.63
N ASP A 77 7.75 8.90 -17.36
CA ASP A 77 7.50 7.73 -18.24
C ASP A 77 8.60 7.53 -19.31
N ASP A 78 9.22 8.61 -19.76
CA ASP A 78 10.31 8.61 -20.72
C ASP A 78 11.71 8.53 -20.09
N ALA A 79 11.82 8.58 -18.76
CA ALA A 79 13.10 8.49 -18.08
C ALA A 79 13.73 7.10 -18.27
N ARG A 80 15.05 7.07 -18.49
CA ARG A 80 15.84 5.84 -18.68
C ARG A 80 16.95 5.77 -17.64
N PHE A 81 17.23 4.52 -17.21
CA PHE A 81 18.17 4.23 -16.14
C PHE A 81 19.08 3.07 -16.54
N ASP A 82 20.33 3.14 -16.12
CA ASP A 82 21.31 2.06 -16.34
C ASP A 82 21.05 0.85 -15.46
N LEU A 83 20.43 1.07 -14.29
CA LEU A 83 20.01 0.02 -13.38
C LEU A 83 18.62 0.36 -12.81
N VAL A 84 17.71 -0.62 -12.88
CA VAL A 84 16.43 -0.58 -12.18
C VAL A 84 16.38 -1.69 -11.16
N LEU A 85 16.39 -1.32 -9.88
CA LEU A 85 16.24 -2.20 -8.74
C LEU A 85 14.74 -2.44 -8.49
N VAL A 86 14.36 -3.68 -8.14
CA VAL A 86 12.96 -4.02 -7.86
C VAL A 86 12.87 -4.92 -6.64
N LEU A 87 11.98 -4.59 -5.71
CA LEU A 87 11.50 -5.50 -4.67
C LEU A 87 10.08 -5.97 -5.02
N PRO A 88 9.93 -7.05 -5.79
CA PRO A 88 8.61 -7.48 -6.24
C PRO A 88 7.75 -7.92 -5.05
N PRO A 89 6.43 -7.58 -5.04
CA PRO A 89 5.51 -8.06 -4.02
C PRO A 89 5.13 -9.53 -4.23
N ARG A 90 4.40 -10.09 -3.26
CA ARG A 90 3.87 -11.45 -3.36
C ARG A 90 2.73 -11.59 -4.36
N GLN A 91 1.97 -10.52 -4.57
CA GLN A 91 0.90 -10.51 -5.58
C GLN A 91 1.53 -10.51 -6.97
N ARG A 92 1.23 -11.57 -7.76
CA ARG A 92 1.95 -11.88 -8.98
C ARG A 92 1.73 -10.86 -10.09
N ASP A 93 0.51 -10.36 -10.27
CA ASP A 93 0.22 -9.42 -11.36
C ASP A 93 0.77 -8.03 -11.04
N GLU A 94 0.80 -7.63 -9.77
CA GLU A 94 1.54 -6.44 -9.32
C GLU A 94 3.05 -6.60 -9.56
N ALA A 95 3.63 -7.77 -9.25
CA ALA A 95 5.05 -8.05 -9.53
C ALA A 95 5.35 -7.98 -11.04
N ARG A 96 4.48 -8.50 -11.88
CA ARG A 96 4.57 -8.44 -13.35
C ARG A 96 4.48 -6.99 -13.86
N ALA A 97 3.55 -6.20 -13.34
CA ALA A 97 3.48 -4.78 -13.66
C ALA A 97 4.79 -4.04 -13.35
N LEU A 98 5.37 -4.31 -12.18
CA LEU A 98 6.66 -3.73 -11.79
C LEU A 98 7.81 -4.19 -12.70
N PHE A 99 7.84 -5.47 -13.11
CA PHE A 99 8.83 -5.94 -14.07
C PHE A 99 8.68 -5.28 -15.44
N ALA A 100 7.44 -5.09 -15.91
CA ALA A 100 7.17 -4.41 -17.18
C ALA A 100 7.61 -2.94 -17.13
N ARG A 101 7.32 -2.21 -16.03
CA ARG A 101 7.81 -0.86 -15.78
C ARG A 101 9.33 -0.81 -15.68
N ALA A 102 9.92 -1.73 -14.92
CA ALA A 102 11.38 -1.82 -14.80
C ALA A 102 12.06 -2.03 -16.16
N ALA A 103 11.51 -2.93 -16.99
CA ALA A 103 12.00 -3.17 -18.33
C ALA A 103 11.85 -1.94 -19.25
N GLN A 104 10.78 -1.17 -19.08
CA GLN A 104 10.57 0.09 -19.81
C GLN A 104 11.62 1.14 -19.40
N HIS A 105 11.85 1.35 -18.12
CA HIS A 105 12.82 2.32 -17.62
C HIS A 105 14.29 1.91 -17.85
N ALA A 106 14.57 0.60 -17.98
CA ALA A 106 15.89 0.07 -18.32
C ALA A 106 16.11 -0.10 -19.83
N ASP A 107 15.21 0.40 -20.69
CA ASP A 107 15.33 0.24 -22.15
C ASP A 107 16.60 0.89 -22.70
N GLY A 108 17.19 0.23 -23.72
CA GLY A 108 18.47 0.67 -24.30
C GLY A 108 19.71 -0.03 -23.71
N GLY A 109 19.53 -1.11 -22.97
CA GLY A 109 20.65 -1.92 -22.44
C GLY A 109 20.86 -1.79 -20.94
N GLY A 110 19.99 -1.08 -20.23
CA GLY A 110 19.99 -1.04 -18.77
C GLY A 110 19.64 -2.41 -18.15
N ILE A 111 19.96 -2.56 -16.89
CA ILE A 111 19.80 -3.80 -16.14
C ILE A 111 18.56 -3.70 -15.23
N VAL A 112 17.73 -4.73 -15.24
CA VAL A 112 16.70 -4.95 -14.20
C VAL A 112 17.25 -5.96 -13.20
N LEU A 113 17.35 -5.57 -11.92
CA LEU A 113 17.84 -6.40 -10.81
C LEU A 113 16.75 -6.53 -9.75
N ALA A 114 16.34 -7.75 -9.46
CA ALA A 114 15.28 -8.03 -8.50
C ALA A 114 15.72 -8.98 -7.39
N CYS A 115 15.13 -8.85 -6.20
CA CYS A 115 15.34 -9.75 -5.08
C CYS A 115 13.99 -10.16 -4.46
N VAL A 116 13.83 -11.47 -4.24
CA VAL A 116 12.61 -12.04 -3.63
C VAL A 116 13.00 -13.10 -2.59
N PRO A 117 12.41 -13.08 -1.38
CA PRO A 117 12.56 -14.18 -0.43
C PRO A 117 12.08 -15.51 -1.02
N ASN A 118 12.82 -16.60 -0.76
CA ASN A 118 12.49 -17.92 -1.32
C ASN A 118 11.07 -18.40 -0.93
N ALA A 119 10.57 -17.98 0.24
CA ALA A 119 9.23 -18.31 0.73
C ALA A 119 8.12 -17.46 0.07
N GLU A 120 8.47 -16.47 -0.77
CA GLU A 120 7.54 -15.51 -1.36
C GLU A 120 7.43 -15.63 -2.89
N GLY A 121 7.69 -16.82 -3.43
CA GLY A 121 7.51 -17.07 -4.87
C GLY A 121 8.71 -16.68 -5.74
N ALA A 122 9.94 -16.64 -5.18
CA ALA A 122 11.15 -16.22 -5.87
C ALA A 122 11.41 -16.92 -7.21
N LYS A 123 11.11 -18.23 -7.31
CA LYS A 123 11.26 -18.99 -8.57
C LYS A 123 10.27 -18.50 -9.64
N SER A 124 9.02 -18.28 -9.26
CA SER A 124 7.98 -17.80 -10.19
C SER A 124 8.30 -16.39 -10.67
N ALA A 125 8.77 -15.51 -9.77
CA ALA A 125 9.18 -14.15 -10.11
C ALA A 125 10.38 -14.15 -11.09
N GLN A 126 11.37 -15.02 -10.90
CA GLN A 126 12.47 -15.17 -11.85
C GLN A 126 11.95 -15.67 -13.22
N VAL A 127 11.05 -16.65 -13.24
CA VAL A 127 10.46 -17.17 -14.50
C VAL A 127 9.73 -16.04 -15.23
N ASP A 128 8.95 -15.22 -14.50
CA ASP A 128 8.23 -14.09 -15.10
C ASP A 128 9.22 -13.06 -15.69
N LEU A 129 10.30 -12.69 -14.97
CA LEU A 129 11.31 -11.77 -15.53
C LEU A 129 12.06 -12.40 -16.73
N THR A 130 12.34 -13.72 -16.70
CA THR A 130 12.96 -14.43 -17.82
C THR A 130 12.04 -14.42 -19.05
N ALA A 131 10.75 -14.63 -18.88
CA ALA A 131 9.80 -14.56 -19.98
C ALA A 131 9.76 -13.16 -20.62
N LEU A 132 9.94 -12.10 -19.83
CA LEU A 132 9.93 -10.72 -20.32
C LEU A 132 11.24 -10.32 -21.03
N LEU A 133 12.40 -10.64 -20.45
CA LEU A 133 13.70 -10.15 -20.92
C LEU A 133 14.50 -11.17 -21.75
N GLY A 134 14.10 -12.45 -21.75
CA GLY A 134 14.83 -13.54 -22.38
C GLY A 134 15.82 -14.17 -21.41
N THR A 135 17.05 -13.66 -21.28
CA THR A 135 18.08 -14.25 -20.43
C THR A 135 18.20 -13.56 -19.08
N VAL A 136 18.18 -14.35 -18.00
CA VAL A 136 18.26 -13.84 -16.61
C VAL A 136 19.28 -14.67 -15.83
N SER A 137 20.30 -14.01 -15.29
CA SER A 137 21.24 -14.57 -14.32
C SER A 137 20.66 -14.57 -12.91
N HIS A 138 21.15 -15.43 -12.02
CA HIS A 138 20.69 -15.43 -10.64
C HIS A 138 21.73 -15.92 -9.65
N VAL A 139 21.54 -15.51 -8.38
CA VAL A 139 22.26 -16.03 -7.20
C VAL A 139 21.28 -16.20 -6.04
N SER A 140 21.56 -17.17 -5.15
CA SER A 140 20.74 -17.38 -3.94
C SER A 140 21.59 -17.12 -2.70
N LYS A 141 21.15 -16.18 -1.85
CA LYS A 141 21.82 -15.81 -0.60
C LYS A 141 20.80 -15.32 0.43
N HIS A 142 21.08 -15.44 1.70
CA HIS A 142 20.23 -14.95 2.80
C HIS A 142 18.75 -15.42 2.72
N LYS A 143 18.51 -16.67 2.25
CA LYS A 143 17.16 -17.21 1.97
C LYS A 143 16.38 -16.39 0.92
N CYS A 144 17.07 -15.60 0.11
CA CYS A 144 16.53 -14.84 -1.00
C CYS A 144 17.11 -15.33 -2.32
N ARG A 145 16.39 -15.06 -3.40
CA ARG A 145 16.86 -15.20 -4.77
C ARG A 145 17.00 -13.82 -5.38
N VAL A 146 18.19 -13.49 -5.81
CA VAL A 146 18.52 -12.31 -6.58
C VAL A 146 18.66 -12.71 -8.03
N PHE A 147 18.06 -11.97 -8.94
CA PHE A 147 18.11 -12.28 -10.36
C PHE A 147 18.05 -11.01 -11.19
N TRP A 148 18.76 -11.01 -12.33
CA TRP A 148 18.90 -9.85 -13.17
C TRP A 148 19.04 -10.18 -14.64
N GLY A 149 18.62 -9.26 -15.50
CA GLY A 149 18.75 -9.34 -16.94
C GLY A 149 18.89 -7.97 -17.58
N VAL A 150 19.43 -7.95 -18.80
CA VAL A 150 19.56 -6.73 -19.60
C VAL A 150 18.24 -6.48 -20.35
N SER A 151 17.73 -5.26 -20.28
CA SER A 151 16.55 -4.86 -21.04
C SER A 151 16.94 -4.30 -22.42
N GLN A 152 16.67 -5.08 -23.45
CA GLN A 152 16.88 -4.68 -24.85
C GLN A 152 15.61 -4.89 -25.65
N SER A 153 15.22 -3.91 -26.47
CA SER A 153 14.03 -4.00 -27.32
C SER A 153 14.06 -5.19 -28.30
N SER A 154 15.26 -5.65 -28.68
CA SER A 154 15.42 -6.80 -29.59
C SER A 154 15.16 -8.17 -28.96
N THR A 155 15.25 -8.28 -27.63
CA THR A 155 15.08 -9.55 -26.90
C THR A 155 13.83 -9.53 -25.99
N ARG A 156 13.28 -8.36 -25.72
CA ARG A 156 12.12 -8.18 -24.83
C ARG A 156 10.82 -8.56 -25.55
N ASP A 157 9.96 -9.30 -24.85
CA ASP A 157 8.62 -9.60 -25.32
C ASP A 157 7.71 -8.36 -25.18
N ALA A 158 7.53 -7.62 -26.27
CA ALA A 158 6.74 -6.39 -26.28
C ALA A 158 5.25 -6.60 -25.99
N PHE A 159 4.68 -7.74 -26.43
CA PHE A 159 3.28 -8.09 -26.16
C PHE A 159 3.08 -8.39 -24.68
N LEU A 160 3.97 -9.19 -24.09
CA LEU A 160 3.94 -9.52 -22.67
C LEU A 160 4.13 -8.25 -21.81
N GLN A 161 5.07 -7.38 -22.19
CA GLN A 161 5.28 -6.10 -21.51
C GLN A 161 4.02 -5.24 -21.51
N SER A 162 3.40 -5.05 -22.67
CA SER A 162 2.16 -4.26 -22.79
C SER A 162 1.03 -4.85 -21.95
N SER A 163 0.87 -6.18 -21.97
CA SER A 163 -0.14 -6.88 -21.18
C SER A 163 0.09 -6.69 -19.67
N TRP A 164 1.35 -6.70 -19.22
CA TRP A 164 1.66 -6.54 -17.81
C TRP A 164 1.59 -5.09 -17.34
N LEU A 165 1.90 -4.12 -18.18
CA LEU A 165 1.69 -2.71 -17.88
C LEU A 165 0.21 -2.37 -17.61
N ALA A 166 -0.71 -3.14 -18.21
CA ALA A 166 -2.14 -2.98 -17.95
C ALA A 166 -2.53 -3.29 -16.49
N PHE A 167 -1.76 -4.13 -15.78
CA PHE A 167 -1.99 -4.41 -14.36
C PHE A 167 -1.65 -3.23 -13.43
N ASP A 168 -0.90 -2.24 -13.91
CA ASP A 168 -0.59 -1.02 -13.16
C ASP A 168 -1.67 0.08 -13.33
N ARG A 169 -2.81 -0.28 -13.88
CA ARG A 169 -3.94 0.63 -14.10
C ARG A 169 -5.18 0.15 -13.35
N PRO A 170 -6.03 1.09 -12.88
CA PRO A 170 -7.33 0.72 -12.32
C PRO A 170 -8.18 -0.07 -13.31
N GLN A 171 -8.77 -1.15 -12.84
CA GLN A 171 -9.68 -2.01 -13.59
C GLN A 171 -10.89 -2.39 -12.74
N LEU A 172 -12.02 -2.70 -13.37
CA LEU A 172 -13.21 -3.11 -12.64
C LEU A 172 -13.00 -4.51 -12.04
N ASN A 173 -13.24 -4.63 -10.73
CA ASN A 173 -13.32 -5.92 -10.07
C ASN A 173 -14.69 -6.59 -10.26
N ALA A 174 -14.86 -7.81 -9.76
CA ALA A 174 -16.10 -8.58 -9.89
C ALA A 174 -17.34 -7.88 -9.29
N ALA A 175 -17.16 -6.99 -8.34
CA ALA A 175 -18.24 -6.21 -7.73
C ALA A 175 -18.47 -4.84 -8.40
N GLY A 176 -17.77 -4.57 -9.51
CA GLY A 176 -17.91 -3.35 -10.29
C GLY A 176 -17.18 -2.14 -9.72
N TYR A 177 -16.29 -2.27 -8.72
CA TYR A 177 -15.43 -1.20 -8.24
C TYR A 177 -14.13 -1.14 -9.04
N LEU A 178 -13.64 0.07 -9.29
CA LEU A 178 -12.30 0.26 -9.80
C LEU A 178 -11.29 -0.07 -8.70
N SER A 179 -10.33 -0.90 -9.04
CA SER A 179 -9.24 -1.34 -8.17
C SER A 179 -8.07 -1.82 -9.02
N GLN A 180 -6.96 -2.24 -8.42
CA GLN A 180 -5.84 -2.80 -9.19
C GLN A 180 -5.07 -3.86 -8.39
N PRO A 181 -4.39 -4.79 -9.08
CA PRO A 181 -3.61 -5.83 -8.44
C PRO A 181 -2.65 -5.31 -7.36
N GLY A 182 -2.65 -5.99 -6.21
CA GLY A 182 -1.83 -5.63 -5.05
C GLY A 182 -2.52 -4.76 -4.01
N LEU A 183 -3.62 -4.09 -4.35
CA LEU A 183 -4.45 -3.43 -3.34
C LEU A 183 -5.21 -4.46 -2.50
N PHE A 184 -5.56 -4.09 -1.28
CA PHE A 184 -6.36 -4.95 -0.41
C PHE A 184 -7.69 -5.30 -1.07
N ALA A 185 -8.00 -6.61 -1.11
CA ALA A 185 -9.22 -7.15 -1.73
C ALA A 185 -9.50 -6.59 -3.16
N TRP A 186 -8.44 -6.38 -3.96
CA TRP A 186 -8.52 -5.69 -5.24
C TRP A 186 -9.51 -6.32 -6.23
N ASP A 187 -9.68 -7.64 -6.19
CA ASP A 187 -10.51 -8.43 -7.13
C ASP A 187 -11.97 -8.63 -6.67
N ARG A 188 -12.29 -8.25 -5.43
CA ARG A 188 -13.61 -8.47 -4.81
C ARG A 188 -13.89 -7.45 -3.70
N VAL A 189 -15.10 -7.47 -3.15
CA VAL A 189 -15.39 -6.80 -1.89
C VAL A 189 -14.93 -7.68 -0.74
N ASP A 190 -14.22 -7.08 0.22
CA ASP A 190 -13.83 -7.75 1.46
C ASP A 190 -15.04 -8.04 2.35
N THR A 191 -15.09 -9.24 2.93
CA THR A 191 -16.22 -9.69 3.74
C THR A 191 -16.43 -8.84 5.00
N ALA A 192 -15.35 -8.43 5.67
CA ALA A 192 -15.44 -7.56 6.85
C ALA A 192 -15.95 -6.16 6.47
N SER A 193 -15.43 -5.59 5.39
CA SER A 193 -15.91 -4.30 4.88
C SER A 193 -17.39 -4.36 4.47
N ALA A 194 -17.81 -5.46 3.84
CA ALA A 194 -19.21 -5.66 3.49
C ALA A 194 -20.12 -5.76 4.73
N LEU A 195 -19.65 -6.48 5.76
CA LEU A 195 -20.38 -6.58 7.04
C LEU A 195 -20.54 -5.20 7.71
N LEU A 196 -19.47 -4.40 7.77
CA LEU A 196 -19.53 -3.03 8.30
C LEU A 196 -20.49 -2.17 7.49
N ALA A 197 -20.40 -2.22 6.15
CA ALA A 197 -21.27 -1.44 5.26
C ALA A 197 -22.77 -1.76 5.44
N MET A 198 -23.11 -3.02 5.69
CA MET A 198 -24.51 -3.43 5.95
C MET A 198 -25.06 -2.89 7.28
N HIS A 199 -24.18 -2.57 8.22
CA HIS A 199 -24.55 -2.09 9.57
C HIS A 199 -24.17 -0.61 9.80
N LEU A 200 -23.90 0.14 8.73
CA LEU A 200 -23.77 1.59 8.83
C LEU A 200 -25.11 2.16 9.31
N PRO A 201 -25.11 3.01 10.36
CA PRO A 201 -26.35 3.61 10.85
C PRO A 201 -26.85 4.68 9.86
N ASP A 202 -28.15 4.71 9.62
CA ASP A 202 -28.79 5.65 8.70
C ASP A 202 -28.78 7.10 9.22
N ASP A 203 -28.61 7.28 10.53
CA ASP A 203 -28.47 8.57 11.20
C ASP A 203 -27.05 9.14 11.18
N LEU A 204 -26.07 8.44 10.57
CA LEU A 204 -24.71 8.94 10.39
C LEU A 204 -24.73 10.24 9.61
N ARG A 205 -24.07 11.28 10.13
CA ARG A 205 -24.19 12.64 9.60
C ARG A 205 -22.88 13.42 9.65
N GLY A 206 -22.90 14.59 9.01
CA GLY A 206 -21.85 15.59 9.09
C GLY A 206 -20.60 15.22 8.30
N HIS A 207 -19.44 15.49 8.88
CA HIS A 207 -18.12 15.23 8.31
C HIS A 207 -17.60 13.86 8.78
N VAL A 208 -17.36 12.95 7.86
CA VAL A 208 -16.94 11.56 8.13
C VAL A 208 -15.54 11.33 7.59
N ALA A 209 -14.75 10.51 8.28
CA ALA A 209 -13.47 10.00 7.76
C ALA A 209 -13.53 8.49 7.54
N ASP A 210 -12.96 8.01 6.43
CA ASP A 210 -12.69 6.59 6.16
C ASP A 210 -11.18 6.32 6.35
N PHE A 211 -10.82 5.60 7.43
CA PHE A 211 -9.43 5.32 7.79
C PHE A 211 -8.97 3.97 7.22
N GLY A 212 -7.99 4.01 6.31
CA GLY A 212 -7.57 2.85 5.53
C GLY A 212 -8.56 2.57 4.42
N ALA A 213 -8.90 3.61 3.66
CA ALA A 213 -10.02 3.60 2.72
C ALA A 213 -9.86 2.60 1.55
N GLY A 214 -8.62 2.14 1.26
CA GLY A 214 -8.34 1.30 0.11
C GLY A 214 -8.85 1.96 -1.18
N TYR A 215 -9.52 1.21 -2.02
CA TYR A 215 -10.14 1.74 -3.24
C TYR A 215 -11.49 2.47 -3.00
N GLY A 216 -11.83 2.83 -1.74
CA GLY A 216 -12.99 3.66 -1.41
C GLY A 216 -14.32 2.90 -1.32
N TYR A 217 -14.31 1.60 -1.01
CA TYR A 217 -15.55 0.82 -0.87
C TYR A 217 -16.45 1.34 0.26
N LEU A 218 -15.92 1.47 1.49
CA LEU A 218 -16.71 1.92 2.64
C LEU A 218 -17.23 3.34 2.44
N ALA A 219 -16.38 4.26 1.99
CA ALA A 219 -16.78 5.63 1.67
C ALA A 219 -17.90 5.67 0.62
N SER A 220 -17.86 4.84 -0.43
CA SER A 220 -18.94 4.72 -1.42
C SER A 220 -20.24 4.21 -0.79
N GLN A 221 -20.16 3.25 0.15
CA GLN A 221 -21.34 2.75 0.88
C GLN A 221 -21.92 3.79 1.84
N ILE A 222 -21.09 4.64 2.45
CA ILE A 222 -21.55 5.79 3.27
C ILE A 222 -22.34 6.75 2.41
N VAL A 223 -21.87 7.10 1.21
CA VAL A 223 -22.62 7.94 0.28
C VAL A 223 -23.99 7.35 -0.06
N ALA A 224 -24.05 6.05 -0.29
CA ALA A 224 -25.27 5.37 -0.72
C ALA A 224 -26.30 5.20 0.42
N ARG A 225 -25.85 5.01 1.67
CA ARG A 225 -26.69 4.56 2.80
C ARG A 225 -26.96 5.64 3.84
N CYS A 226 -26.08 6.63 3.99
CA CYS A 226 -26.12 7.60 5.06
C CYS A 226 -26.52 8.98 4.50
N PRO A 227 -27.82 9.30 4.43
CA PRO A 227 -28.31 10.48 3.71
C PRO A 227 -27.90 11.81 4.35
N HIS A 228 -27.52 11.81 5.60
CA HIS A 228 -27.17 13.02 6.37
C HIS A 228 -25.67 13.34 6.38
N VAL A 229 -24.83 12.51 5.73
CA VAL A 229 -23.41 12.80 5.55
C VAL A 229 -23.24 13.88 4.49
N SER A 230 -22.49 14.93 4.82
CA SER A 230 -22.26 16.10 3.96
C SER A 230 -20.87 16.07 3.32
N SER A 231 -19.89 15.47 3.98
CA SER A 231 -18.51 15.35 3.46
C SER A 231 -17.81 14.11 3.98
N ILE A 232 -16.87 13.59 3.18
CA ILE A 232 -16.10 12.38 3.50
C ILE A 232 -14.63 12.58 3.11
N ASP A 233 -13.72 12.42 4.07
CA ASP A 233 -12.28 12.34 3.81
C ASP A 233 -11.82 10.89 3.84
N LEU A 234 -11.13 10.48 2.79
CA LEU A 234 -10.55 9.16 2.65
C LEU A 234 -9.06 9.22 2.94
N TYR A 235 -8.58 8.47 3.91
CA TYR A 235 -7.17 8.38 4.26
C TYR A 235 -6.63 7.00 3.90
N GLU A 236 -5.60 6.98 3.04
CA GLU A 236 -4.99 5.74 2.57
C GLU A 236 -3.46 5.87 2.50
N ALA A 237 -2.76 4.86 2.98
CA ALA A 237 -1.31 4.83 2.99
C ALA A 237 -0.71 4.35 1.65
N GLU A 238 -1.47 3.62 0.83
CA GLU A 238 -1.03 3.12 -0.47
C GLU A 238 -1.47 4.06 -1.59
N ALA A 239 -0.53 4.83 -2.15
CA ALA A 239 -0.80 5.84 -3.19
C ALA A 239 -1.55 5.28 -4.42
N ARG A 240 -1.30 4.02 -4.78
CA ARG A 240 -1.96 3.37 -5.93
C ARG A 240 -3.47 3.17 -5.73
N ALA A 241 -3.95 3.27 -4.49
CA ALA A 241 -5.38 3.19 -4.17
C ALA A 241 -6.13 4.52 -4.35
N LEU A 242 -5.41 5.66 -4.37
CA LEU A 242 -6.03 6.99 -4.34
C LEU A 242 -6.86 7.30 -5.59
N GLU A 243 -6.33 6.95 -6.78
CA GLU A 243 -7.06 7.17 -8.03
C GLU A 243 -8.31 6.27 -8.14
N PRO A 244 -8.21 4.93 -7.90
CA PRO A 244 -9.40 4.09 -7.78
C PRO A 244 -10.42 4.62 -6.78
N ALA A 245 -10.00 5.05 -5.58
CA ALA A 245 -10.89 5.61 -4.56
C ALA A 245 -11.61 6.86 -5.05
N ARG A 246 -10.89 7.79 -5.67
CA ARG A 246 -11.46 9.02 -6.24
C ARG A 246 -12.52 8.71 -7.30
N LEU A 247 -12.22 7.81 -8.22
CA LEU A 247 -13.13 7.44 -9.29
C LEU A 247 -14.38 6.71 -8.77
N ASN A 248 -14.23 5.82 -7.78
CA ASN A 248 -15.34 5.13 -7.13
C ASN A 248 -16.24 6.12 -6.36
N MET A 249 -15.65 7.09 -5.65
CA MET A 249 -16.40 8.14 -4.96
C MET A 249 -17.17 9.02 -5.92
N GLN A 250 -16.54 9.50 -7.00
CA GLN A 250 -17.23 10.29 -8.04
C GLN A 250 -18.42 9.54 -8.63
N ARG A 251 -18.27 8.21 -8.84
CA ARG A 251 -19.35 7.37 -9.32
C ARG A 251 -20.47 7.26 -8.27
N ALA A 252 -20.14 6.94 -7.01
CA ALA A 252 -21.13 6.79 -5.95
C ALA A 252 -21.95 8.07 -5.70
N ILE A 253 -21.29 9.23 -5.71
CA ILE A 253 -21.94 10.54 -5.59
C ILE A 253 -22.90 10.78 -6.77
N ARG A 254 -22.46 10.52 -7.99
CA ARG A 254 -23.28 10.67 -9.19
C ARG A 254 -24.51 9.74 -9.17
N GLU A 255 -24.33 8.48 -8.78
CA GLU A 255 -25.40 7.48 -8.70
C GLU A 255 -26.40 7.80 -7.58
N SER A 256 -25.94 8.38 -6.46
CA SER A 256 -26.81 8.80 -5.36
C SER A 256 -27.66 10.03 -5.65
N GLY A 257 -27.30 10.82 -6.66
CA GLY A 257 -27.92 12.11 -6.97
C GLY A 257 -27.68 13.20 -5.90
N ARG A 258 -26.78 12.97 -4.94
CA ARG A 258 -26.49 13.86 -3.80
C ARG A 258 -25.27 14.74 -4.10
N VAL A 259 -25.17 15.82 -3.32
CA VAL A 259 -23.96 16.64 -3.25
C VAL A 259 -23.24 16.27 -1.95
N VAL A 260 -22.14 15.56 -2.08
CA VAL A 260 -21.26 15.18 -0.97
C VAL A 260 -19.84 15.63 -1.33
N ALA A 261 -19.25 16.49 -0.52
CA ALA A 261 -17.84 16.86 -0.69
C ALA A 261 -16.94 15.70 -0.30
N PHE A 262 -15.81 15.53 -0.97
CA PHE A 262 -14.84 14.52 -0.56
C PHE A 262 -13.41 14.90 -0.95
N ASP A 263 -12.44 14.42 -0.14
CA ASP A 263 -11.02 14.46 -0.43
C ASP A 263 -10.38 13.10 -0.21
N VAL A 264 -9.30 12.81 -0.95
CA VAL A 264 -8.54 11.55 -0.86
C VAL A 264 -7.10 11.88 -0.55
N HIS A 265 -6.63 11.42 0.62
CA HIS A 265 -5.35 11.77 1.20
C HIS A 265 -4.38 10.59 1.20
N TRP A 266 -3.19 10.78 0.61
CA TRP A 266 -2.08 9.85 0.80
C TRP A 266 -1.45 10.07 2.17
N HIS A 267 -1.86 9.29 3.17
CA HIS A 267 -1.51 9.56 4.56
C HIS A 267 -1.38 8.29 5.39
N ASP A 268 -0.42 8.29 6.31
CA ASP A 268 -0.28 7.28 7.36
C ASP A 268 -1.07 7.70 8.60
N ILE A 269 -2.21 7.07 8.83
CA ILE A 269 -3.07 7.33 9.99
C ILE A 269 -2.32 7.23 11.32
N THR A 270 -1.29 6.40 11.42
CA THR A 270 -0.53 6.24 12.66
C THR A 270 0.24 7.49 13.07
N THR A 271 0.48 8.42 12.14
CA THR A 271 1.12 9.71 12.44
C THR A 271 0.15 10.76 13.01
N GLY A 272 -1.16 10.49 12.95
CA GLY A 272 -2.23 11.40 13.40
C GLY A 272 -2.69 12.34 12.30
N ILE A 273 -3.84 12.99 12.54
CA ILE A 273 -4.45 14.02 11.70
C ILE A 273 -4.96 15.15 12.59
N ASP A 274 -4.91 16.37 12.06
CA ASP A 274 -5.36 17.58 12.80
C ASP A 274 -6.85 17.85 12.61
N GLN A 275 -7.47 17.28 11.57
CA GLN A 275 -8.90 17.43 11.27
C GLN A 275 -9.77 16.75 12.33
N ARG A 276 -11.01 17.29 12.50
CA ARG A 276 -12.02 16.73 13.40
C ARG A 276 -13.24 16.27 12.62
N TYR A 277 -13.79 15.14 13.05
CA TYR A 277 -14.88 14.43 12.37
C TYR A 277 -16.05 14.15 13.31
N ASP A 278 -17.26 14.16 12.76
CA ASP A 278 -18.46 13.68 13.45
C ASP A 278 -18.46 12.14 13.53
N ALA A 279 -17.85 11.47 12.57
CA ALA A 279 -17.65 10.03 12.63
C ALA A 279 -16.37 9.59 11.93
N VAL A 280 -15.80 8.48 12.41
CA VAL A 280 -14.74 7.74 11.73
C VAL A 280 -15.27 6.33 11.44
N VAL A 281 -15.10 5.88 10.20
CA VAL A 281 -15.39 4.52 9.76
C VAL A 281 -14.08 3.85 9.38
N SER A 282 -13.87 2.59 9.76
CA SER A 282 -12.61 1.91 9.44
C SER A 282 -12.74 0.40 9.39
N ASN A 283 -12.07 -0.20 8.43
CA ASN A 283 -11.62 -1.59 8.44
C ASN A 283 -10.08 -1.58 8.51
N PRO A 284 -9.48 -1.49 9.70
CA PRO A 284 -8.04 -1.34 9.84
C PRO A 284 -7.28 -2.53 9.28
N PRO A 285 -6.03 -2.37 8.84
CA PRO A 285 -5.20 -3.48 8.42
C PRO A 285 -4.85 -4.37 9.63
N PHE A 286 -5.35 -5.61 9.65
CA PHE A 286 -5.15 -6.56 10.76
C PHE A 286 -3.96 -7.49 10.56
N HIS A 287 -3.47 -7.62 9.31
CA HIS A 287 -2.43 -8.58 8.95
C HIS A 287 -1.34 -7.95 8.11
N GLN A 288 -0.09 -8.34 8.39
CA GLN A 288 1.01 -8.19 7.45
C GLN A 288 1.49 -9.59 7.06
N GLY A 289 1.14 -10.02 5.87
CA GLY A 289 1.35 -11.39 5.43
C GLY A 289 0.45 -12.38 6.18
N ARG A 290 1.05 -13.21 7.07
CA ARG A 290 0.32 -14.18 7.91
C ARG A 290 0.27 -13.80 9.39
N ALA A 291 0.93 -12.72 9.79
CA ALA A 291 0.98 -12.29 11.17
C ALA A 291 -0.09 -11.24 11.46
N ASP A 292 -0.81 -11.41 12.55
CA ASP A 292 -1.69 -10.38 13.09
C ASP A 292 -0.86 -9.18 13.57
N LEU A 293 -1.36 -7.98 13.30
CA LEU A 293 -0.78 -6.72 13.77
C LEU A 293 -1.75 -6.00 14.71
N PRO A 294 -2.00 -6.54 15.91
CA PRO A 294 -2.96 -5.93 16.83
C PRO A 294 -2.56 -4.52 17.26
N ASP A 295 -1.27 -4.21 17.30
CA ASP A 295 -0.78 -2.87 17.65
C ASP A 295 -1.14 -1.81 16.61
N LEU A 296 -1.17 -2.19 15.33
CA LEU A 296 -1.61 -1.28 14.27
C LEU A 296 -3.10 -0.95 14.41
N GLY A 297 -3.95 -1.94 14.65
CA GLY A 297 -5.37 -1.71 14.92
C GLY A 297 -5.61 -0.86 16.18
N ARG A 298 -4.84 -1.07 17.25
CA ARG A 298 -4.87 -0.21 18.44
C ARG A 298 -4.48 1.24 18.13
N ALA A 299 -3.46 1.43 17.29
CA ALA A 299 -3.07 2.76 16.83
C ALA A 299 -4.21 3.44 16.04
N PHE A 300 -4.87 2.71 15.14
CA PHE A 300 -6.04 3.24 14.41
C PHE A 300 -7.16 3.68 15.35
N ILE A 301 -7.50 2.89 16.37
CA ILE A 301 -8.52 3.25 17.37
C ILE A 301 -8.12 4.52 18.14
N ALA A 302 -6.88 4.61 18.59
CA ALA A 302 -6.38 5.80 19.31
C ALA A 302 -6.40 7.04 18.43
N ARG A 303 -6.00 6.92 17.14
CA ARG A 303 -6.04 8.03 16.19
C ARG A 303 -7.46 8.43 15.82
N ALA A 304 -8.38 7.48 15.68
CA ALA A 304 -9.79 7.77 15.48
C ALA A 304 -10.37 8.56 16.66
N ALA A 305 -10.12 8.15 17.90
CA ALA A 305 -10.54 8.91 19.07
C ALA A 305 -10.00 10.33 19.08
N ASN A 306 -8.71 10.50 18.75
CA ASN A 306 -8.09 11.84 18.66
C ASN A 306 -8.64 12.70 17.52
N ALA A 307 -9.19 12.11 16.47
CA ALA A 307 -9.74 12.81 15.31
C ALA A 307 -11.25 13.07 15.42
N LEU A 308 -11.92 12.50 16.42
CA LEU A 308 -13.35 12.70 16.62
C LEU A 308 -13.65 13.96 17.45
N VAL A 309 -14.77 14.58 17.19
CA VAL A 309 -15.37 15.57 18.11
C VAL A 309 -15.86 14.86 19.38
N SER A 310 -16.13 15.58 20.47
CA SER A 310 -16.50 14.96 21.77
C SER A 310 -17.69 14.01 21.73
N HIS A 311 -18.65 14.27 20.85
CA HIS A 311 -19.83 13.41 20.63
C HIS A 311 -19.74 12.58 19.35
N GLY A 312 -18.52 12.50 18.77
CA GLY A 312 -18.27 11.74 17.54
C GLY A 312 -18.37 10.23 17.75
N ARG A 313 -18.51 9.50 16.65
CA ARG A 313 -18.73 8.05 16.60
C ARG A 313 -17.61 7.36 15.86
N LEU A 314 -17.06 6.28 16.42
CA LEU A 314 -16.21 5.34 15.72
C LEU A 314 -17.02 4.11 15.30
N LEU A 315 -17.00 3.76 14.03
CA LEU A 315 -17.54 2.53 13.46
C LEU A 315 -16.37 1.69 12.93
N LEU A 316 -16.16 0.54 13.52
CA LEU A 316 -15.01 -0.31 13.28
C LEU A 316 -15.43 -1.73 13.00
N VAL A 317 -14.85 -2.39 12.02
CA VAL A 317 -14.90 -3.86 11.89
C VAL A 317 -13.55 -4.46 12.27
N ALA A 318 -13.55 -5.60 12.92
CA ALA A 318 -12.36 -6.32 13.33
C ALA A 318 -12.60 -7.83 13.33
N ASN A 319 -11.53 -8.64 13.22
CA ASN A 319 -11.60 -10.05 13.53
C ASN A 319 -12.04 -10.25 14.98
N ARG A 320 -12.96 -11.19 15.22
CA ARG A 320 -13.57 -11.43 16.54
C ARG A 320 -12.54 -11.71 17.65
N HIS A 321 -11.44 -12.39 17.31
CA HIS A 321 -10.40 -12.75 18.28
C HIS A 321 -9.45 -11.63 18.65
N LEU A 322 -9.46 -10.49 17.93
CA LEU A 322 -8.57 -9.37 18.22
C LEU A 322 -9.03 -8.60 19.47
N PRO A 323 -8.15 -8.44 20.48
CA PRO A 323 -8.52 -7.88 21.78
C PRO A 323 -8.47 -6.34 21.75
N TYR A 324 -9.46 -5.71 21.13
CA TYR A 324 -9.54 -4.25 21.04
C TYR A 324 -10.38 -3.59 22.15
N GLU A 325 -11.10 -4.40 22.93
CA GLU A 325 -12.01 -3.93 23.98
C GLU A 325 -11.30 -3.01 24.99
N GLY A 326 -10.10 -3.39 25.44
CA GLY A 326 -9.31 -2.59 26.37
C GLY A 326 -8.89 -1.23 25.79
N THR A 327 -8.50 -1.21 24.52
CA THR A 327 -8.12 0.04 23.83
C THR A 327 -9.36 0.91 23.61
N LEU A 328 -10.48 0.34 23.18
CA LEU A 328 -11.73 1.07 22.99
C LEU A 328 -12.21 1.67 24.31
N ALA A 329 -12.25 0.89 25.39
CA ALA A 329 -12.68 1.36 26.73
C ALA A 329 -11.75 2.45 27.31
N ALA A 330 -10.47 2.49 26.90
CA ALA A 330 -9.57 3.54 27.31
C ALA A 330 -9.87 4.89 26.63
N HIS A 331 -10.44 4.87 25.42
CA HIS A 331 -10.66 6.07 24.60
C HIS A 331 -12.12 6.51 24.48
N PHE A 332 -13.08 5.61 24.82
CA PHE A 332 -14.52 5.88 24.65
C PHE A 332 -15.30 5.54 25.92
N GLU A 333 -16.37 6.26 26.18
CA GLU A 333 -17.27 6.02 27.32
C GLU A 333 -18.18 4.82 27.08
N GLN A 334 -18.64 4.66 25.85
CA GLN A 334 -19.55 3.59 25.46
C GLN A 334 -18.94 2.83 24.28
N VAL A 335 -18.94 1.52 24.39
CA VAL A 335 -18.47 0.58 23.35
C VAL A 335 -19.54 -0.48 23.18
N HIS A 336 -20.06 -0.61 21.97
CA HIS A 336 -21.15 -1.48 21.63
C HIS A 336 -20.78 -2.40 20.47
N ALA A 337 -20.94 -3.71 20.64
CA ALA A 337 -20.87 -4.66 19.55
C ALA A 337 -22.20 -4.65 18.79
N VAL A 338 -22.20 -4.09 17.58
CA VAL A 338 -23.40 -4.00 16.73
C VAL A 338 -23.79 -5.38 16.23
N ILE A 339 -22.82 -6.17 15.79
CA ILE A 339 -22.99 -7.55 15.33
C ILE A 339 -21.69 -8.34 15.43
N GLU A 340 -21.80 -9.65 15.66
CA GLU A 340 -20.72 -10.62 15.45
C GLU A 340 -21.18 -11.67 14.43
N GLN A 341 -20.48 -11.76 13.30
CA GLN A 341 -20.81 -12.67 12.22
C GLN A 341 -19.56 -13.07 11.43
N ASP A 342 -19.52 -14.31 10.92
CA ASP A 342 -18.49 -14.83 10.01
C ASP A 342 -17.03 -14.61 10.50
N GLY A 343 -16.83 -14.65 11.81
CA GLY A 343 -15.52 -14.45 12.43
C GLY A 343 -15.11 -12.98 12.63
N PHE A 344 -15.99 -12.05 12.28
CA PHE A 344 -15.82 -10.61 12.48
C PHE A 344 -16.77 -10.05 13.53
N LYS A 345 -16.42 -8.89 14.07
CA LYS A 345 -17.27 -8.05 14.92
C LYS A 345 -17.30 -6.62 14.38
N VAL A 346 -18.50 -6.03 14.28
CA VAL A 346 -18.69 -4.61 14.03
C VAL A 346 -18.91 -3.93 15.37
N ILE A 347 -18.13 -2.91 15.62
CA ILE A 347 -18.13 -2.18 16.90
C ILE A 347 -18.49 -0.72 16.61
N GLU A 348 -19.37 -0.19 17.44
CA GLU A 348 -19.60 1.23 17.57
C GLU A 348 -19.07 1.72 18.92
N ALA A 349 -18.33 2.84 18.90
CA ALA A 349 -17.84 3.49 20.11
C ALA A 349 -18.18 4.98 20.09
N THR A 350 -18.64 5.51 21.22
CA THR A 350 -19.11 6.90 21.39
C THR A 350 -18.63 7.48 22.70
N GLY A 351 -18.72 8.84 22.85
CA GLY A 351 -18.25 9.51 24.05
C GLY A 351 -16.73 9.48 24.16
N VAL A 352 -16.07 10.28 23.35
CA VAL A 352 -14.60 10.37 23.35
C VAL A 352 -14.12 10.83 24.72
N ARG A 353 -13.24 10.06 25.34
CA ARG A 353 -12.56 10.44 26.58
C ARG A 353 -11.43 11.43 26.27
N VAL A 354 -11.45 12.59 26.92
CA VAL A 354 -10.43 13.65 26.80
C VAL A 354 -9.24 13.35 27.69
#